data_3eb7cd8009fac4c313015787137aeccf
#
_entry.id   3eb7cd8009fac4c313015787137aeccf
#
_cell.length_a   1.000
_cell.length_b   1.000
_cell.length_c   1.000
_cell.angle_alpha   90.00
_cell.angle_beta   90.00
_cell.angle_gamma   90.00
#
_symmetry.space_group_name_H-M   'P 1'
#
loop_
_entity.id
_entity.type
_entity.pdbx_description
1 polymer ?
#
loop_
_entity_poly.entity_id
_entity_poly.type
_entity_poly.pdbx_seq_one_letter_code
_entity_poly.pdbx_strand_id
1 'polypeptide(L)'
;MTRSIFVALILLLSTPIHAEYTTRVIADDLAFPWSMAFIDDDTIVVATRSGTLERISLSSSERKTLLGTPETYVESQGGYFDLVLDPDFSSNRLVYLALADGPAEANATAIYQAVLGTDGLTALTKIFRVSPSKDMPAHYGGKLAFLADGTLLLTTGDGFEYREAAQDPFSQMGKVLRLKTDGSAPANNPFADGQNGDPYVYSYGHRSPQGLAVSTTGQIWLHEHGPQGGDELNLIRPGNNYGWPATSFGINYSGARITPLTSAEGITPPVTYWTPSIAPSHLLIYQGALF
;
A
#
# COMPACT_ATOMS: atom_id res chain seq x y z
N MET A 1 44.59 -60.10 -25.18
CA MET A 1 43.83 -59.96 -23.96
C MET A 1 43.41 -58.50 -23.87
N THR A 2 42.20 -58.17 -24.36
CA THR A 2 41.60 -56.81 -24.36
C THR A 2 40.61 -56.72 -23.19
N ARG A 3 40.91 -55.88 -22.20
CA ARG A 3 40.03 -55.59 -21.06
C ARG A 3 39.05 -54.48 -21.46
N SER A 4 37.78 -54.83 -21.60
CA SER A 4 36.66 -53.85 -21.73
C SER A 4 36.35 -53.24 -20.37
N ILE A 5 36.45 -51.91 -20.29
CA ILE A 5 36.04 -51.13 -19.12
C ILE A 5 34.55 -50.73 -19.35
N PHE A 6 33.64 -51.26 -18.55
CA PHE A 6 32.26 -50.83 -18.49
C PHE A 6 32.15 -49.58 -17.59
N VAL A 7 31.84 -48.44 -18.17
CA VAL A 7 31.49 -47.23 -17.42
C VAL A 7 29.98 -47.25 -17.20
N ALA A 8 29.57 -47.50 -15.95
CA ALA A 8 28.17 -47.37 -15.57
C ALA A 8 27.81 -45.88 -15.34
N LEU A 9 26.99 -45.34 -16.24
CA LEU A 9 26.43 -43.99 -16.12
C LEU A 9 25.25 -44.05 -15.13
N ILE A 10 25.47 -43.58 -13.90
CA ILE A 10 24.38 -43.42 -12.91
C ILE A 10 23.61 -42.12 -13.27
N LEU A 11 22.45 -42.25 -13.90
CA LEU A 11 21.49 -41.16 -14.04
C LEU A 11 20.84 -40.92 -12.68
N LEU A 12 21.25 -39.84 -12.01
CA LEU A 12 20.50 -39.29 -10.87
C LEU A 12 19.25 -38.64 -11.42
N LEU A 13 18.12 -39.36 -11.35
CA LEU A 13 16.80 -38.81 -11.57
C LEU A 13 16.48 -37.91 -10.35
N SER A 14 16.68 -36.61 -10.50
CA SER A 14 16.13 -35.63 -9.55
C SER A 14 14.62 -35.60 -9.75
N THR A 15 13.89 -36.27 -8.86
CA THR A 15 12.45 -36.04 -8.74
C THR A 15 12.23 -34.61 -8.28
N PRO A 16 11.40 -33.80 -8.96
CA PRO A 16 11.05 -32.48 -8.44
C PRO A 16 10.34 -32.68 -7.11
N ILE A 17 10.91 -32.16 -6.04
CA ILE A 17 10.22 -32.06 -4.74
C ILE A 17 9.14 -30.98 -4.95
N HIS A 18 7.92 -31.42 -5.19
CA HIS A 18 6.76 -30.51 -5.11
C HIS A 18 6.49 -30.30 -3.63
N ALA A 19 6.75 -29.10 -3.14
CA ALA A 19 6.30 -28.71 -1.82
C ALA A 19 4.76 -28.77 -1.82
N GLU A 20 4.18 -29.67 -1.03
CA GLU A 20 2.74 -29.74 -0.85
C GLU A 20 2.33 -28.67 0.15
N TYR A 21 1.66 -27.62 -0.33
CA TYR A 21 1.11 -26.57 0.52
C TYR A 21 -0.27 -26.98 1.00
N THR A 22 -0.49 -26.92 2.31
CA THR A 22 -1.82 -27.06 2.90
C THR A 22 -2.37 -25.71 3.29
N THR A 23 -3.66 -25.49 3.09
CA THR A 23 -4.37 -24.27 3.51
C THR A 23 -5.28 -24.58 4.68
N ARG A 24 -5.36 -23.65 5.62
CA ARG A 24 -6.31 -23.69 6.72
C ARG A 24 -7.11 -22.39 6.74
N VAL A 25 -8.44 -22.49 6.75
CA VAL A 25 -9.32 -21.34 6.95
C VAL A 25 -9.23 -20.94 8.43
N ILE A 26 -8.92 -19.66 8.70
CA ILE A 26 -8.86 -19.09 10.06
C ILE A 26 -10.17 -18.39 10.38
N ALA A 27 -10.72 -17.63 9.40
CA ALA A 27 -12.02 -16.97 9.49
C ALA A 27 -12.64 -16.89 8.10
N ASP A 28 -13.95 -17.16 7.95
CA ASP A 28 -14.65 -17.32 6.68
C ASP A 28 -15.80 -16.30 6.48
N ASP A 29 -16.14 -15.52 7.50
CA ASP A 29 -17.28 -14.58 7.50
C ASP A 29 -16.88 -13.11 7.66
N LEU A 30 -15.65 -12.75 7.31
CA LEU A 30 -15.17 -11.37 7.37
C LEU A 30 -15.76 -10.53 6.23
N ALA A 31 -16.48 -9.47 6.57
CA ALA A 31 -17.06 -8.56 5.59
C ALA A 31 -15.99 -7.64 4.99
N PHE A 32 -15.53 -7.92 3.78
CA PHE A 32 -14.53 -7.14 3.05
C PHE A 32 -13.26 -6.89 3.89
N PRO A 33 -12.48 -7.94 4.26
CA PRO A 33 -11.19 -7.77 4.92
C PRO A 33 -10.24 -7.01 3.97
N TRP A 34 -9.62 -5.95 4.47
CA TRP A 34 -8.88 -5.01 3.62
C TRP A 34 -7.40 -4.91 3.95
N SER A 35 -7.06 -4.98 5.22
CA SER A 35 -5.69 -4.99 5.72
C SER A 35 -5.59 -5.86 6.96
N MET A 36 -4.41 -6.39 7.26
CA MET A 36 -4.15 -7.14 8.49
C MET A 36 -2.72 -6.90 8.98
N ALA A 37 -2.55 -7.01 10.29
CA ALA A 37 -1.26 -6.96 10.95
C ALA A 37 -1.11 -8.09 11.97
N PHE A 38 0.06 -8.72 12.03
CA PHE A 38 0.41 -9.66 13.09
C PHE A 38 0.86 -8.88 14.32
N ILE A 39 0.13 -9.02 15.43
CA ILE A 39 0.48 -8.35 16.69
C ILE A 39 1.36 -9.21 17.61
N ASP A 40 1.39 -10.50 17.36
CA ASP A 40 2.29 -11.52 17.91
C ASP A 40 2.23 -12.79 17.02
N ASP A 41 2.90 -13.88 17.41
CA ASP A 41 3.02 -15.10 16.62
C ASP A 41 1.69 -15.86 16.45
N ASP A 42 0.69 -15.61 17.30
CA ASP A 42 -0.63 -16.29 17.26
C ASP A 42 -1.78 -15.34 16.95
N THR A 43 -1.58 -14.05 16.93
CA THR A 43 -2.68 -13.07 16.87
C THR A 43 -2.52 -12.10 15.70
N ILE A 44 -3.57 -12.00 14.90
CA ILE A 44 -3.69 -10.94 13.88
C ILE A 44 -4.80 -9.96 14.26
N VAL A 45 -4.67 -8.73 13.77
CA VAL A 45 -5.78 -7.77 13.71
C VAL A 45 -6.10 -7.53 12.25
N VAL A 46 -7.35 -7.74 11.88
CA VAL A 46 -7.88 -7.54 10.53
C VAL A 46 -8.74 -6.29 10.51
N ALA A 47 -8.43 -5.38 9.61
CA ALA A 47 -9.27 -4.21 9.34
C ALA A 47 -10.24 -4.54 8.20
N THR A 48 -11.53 -4.31 8.41
CA THR A 48 -12.53 -4.41 7.35
C THR A 48 -12.77 -3.05 6.72
N ARG A 49 -13.21 -3.03 5.49
CA ARG A 49 -13.50 -1.78 4.77
C ARG A 49 -14.51 -0.88 5.50
N SER A 50 -15.48 -1.49 6.19
CA SER A 50 -16.53 -0.77 6.93
C SER A 50 -16.06 -0.07 8.21
N GLY A 51 -14.78 -0.22 8.59
CA GLY A 51 -14.24 0.43 9.80
C GLY A 51 -14.27 -0.46 11.04
N THR A 52 -14.47 -1.77 10.89
CA THR A 52 -14.37 -2.74 11.98
C THR A 52 -12.95 -3.29 12.06
N LEU A 53 -12.43 -3.44 13.27
CA LEU A 53 -11.22 -4.18 13.55
C LEU A 53 -11.55 -5.49 14.27
N GLU A 54 -11.03 -6.60 13.74
CA GLU A 54 -11.23 -7.93 14.32
C GLU A 54 -9.88 -8.48 14.78
N ARG A 55 -9.78 -8.80 16.08
CA ARG A 55 -8.66 -9.57 16.61
C ARG A 55 -8.97 -11.06 16.46
N ILE A 56 -8.05 -11.82 15.88
CA ILE A 56 -8.24 -13.25 15.58
C ILE A 56 -7.02 -14.03 16.06
N SER A 57 -7.24 -15.08 16.88
CA SER A 57 -6.20 -16.05 17.22
C SER A 57 -6.03 -17.05 16.06
N LEU A 58 -4.81 -17.26 15.64
CA LEU A 58 -4.50 -18.21 14.57
C LEU A 58 -4.63 -19.66 15.01
N SER A 59 -4.33 -19.97 16.28
CA SER A 59 -4.39 -21.33 16.83
C SER A 59 -5.80 -21.79 17.13
N SER A 60 -6.63 -20.92 17.75
CA SER A 60 -7.99 -21.25 18.19
C SER A 60 -9.09 -20.79 17.23
N SER A 61 -8.78 -19.87 16.31
CA SER A 61 -9.75 -19.12 15.48
C SER A 61 -10.74 -18.29 16.30
N GLU A 62 -10.44 -18.05 17.60
CA GLU A 62 -11.23 -17.15 18.42
C GLU A 62 -11.17 -15.74 17.84
N ARG A 63 -12.33 -15.09 17.74
CA ARG A 63 -12.48 -13.77 17.14
C ARG A 63 -13.12 -12.80 18.12
N LYS A 64 -12.59 -11.57 18.13
CA LYS A 64 -13.12 -10.47 18.94
C LYS A 64 -13.13 -9.17 18.15
N THR A 65 -14.29 -8.54 18.02
CA THR A 65 -14.42 -7.19 17.49
C THR A 65 -13.86 -6.18 18.49
N LEU A 66 -12.95 -5.32 18.02
CA LEU A 66 -12.31 -4.28 18.80
C LEU A 66 -13.17 -3.00 18.84
N LEU A 67 -13.23 -2.36 20.00
CA LEU A 67 -13.99 -1.13 20.21
C LEU A 67 -13.12 0.12 19.95
N GLY A 68 -13.75 1.30 19.88
CA GLY A 68 -13.06 2.59 19.77
C GLY A 68 -12.42 2.87 18.42
N THR A 69 -12.87 2.20 17.36
CA THR A 69 -12.41 2.43 15.99
C THR A 69 -12.95 3.76 15.46
N PRO A 70 -12.15 4.57 14.71
CA PRO A 70 -12.63 5.82 14.12
C PRO A 70 -13.70 5.55 13.07
N GLU A 71 -14.68 6.45 12.98
CA GLU A 71 -15.66 6.45 11.89
C GLU A 71 -14.96 6.68 10.55
N THR A 72 -15.51 6.09 9.47
CA THR A 72 -14.99 6.22 8.13
C THR A 72 -16.12 6.44 7.12
N TYR A 73 -15.83 7.17 6.05
CA TYR A 73 -16.77 7.34 4.93
C TYR A 73 -16.73 6.09 4.03
N VAL A 74 -17.83 5.33 4.06
CA VAL A 74 -17.98 4.07 3.32
C VAL A 74 -18.88 4.27 2.12
N GLU A 75 -18.28 4.59 0.98
CA GLU A 75 -18.95 4.70 -0.31
C GLU A 75 -17.96 4.30 -1.42
N SER A 76 -18.42 3.56 -2.43
CA SER A 76 -17.59 3.08 -3.54
C SER A 76 -16.27 2.46 -3.07
N GLN A 77 -15.12 3.15 -3.23
CA GLN A 77 -13.81 2.70 -2.78
C GLN A 77 -13.45 3.22 -1.36
N GLY A 78 -14.30 4.03 -0.74
CA GLY A 78 -14.07 4.55 0.60
C GLY A 78 -14.21 3.51 1.70
N GLY A 79 -13.60 3.77 2.84
CA GLY A 79 -13.55 2.91 4.01
C GLY A 79 -12.17 2.90 4.66
N TYR A 80 -11.82 1.83 5.37
CA TYR A 80 -10.46 1.60 5.86
C TYR A 80 -9.56 1.08 4.73
N PHE A 81 -8.32 1.60 4.67
CA PHE A 81 -7.37 1.27 3.61
C PHE A 81 -6.19 0.45 4.12
N ASP A 82 -5.68 0.79 5.32
CA ASP A 82 -4.55 0.09 5.88
C ASP A 82 -4.48 0.18 7.40
N LEU A 83 -3.79 -0.79 8.00
CA LEU A 83 -3.46 -0.86 9.41
C LEU A 83 -2.00 -1.30 9.51
N VAL A 84 -1.15 -0.46 10.11
CA VAL A 84 0.24 -0.80 10.38
C VAL A 84 0.57 -0.60 11.86
N LEU A 85 1.49 -1.43 12.36
CA LEU A 85 2.02 -1.31 13.72
C LEU A 85 3.19 -0.33 13.74
N ASP A 86 3.34 0.38 14.84
CA ASP A 86 4.55 1.16 15.11
C ASP A 86 5.80 0.25 15.14
N PRO A 87 6.97 0.69 14.68
CA PRO A 87 8.20 -0.11 14.79
C PRO A 87 8.51 -0.58 16.22
N ASP A 88 8.12 0.19 17.22
CA ASP A 88 8.28 -0.12 18.65
C ASP A 88 6.98 -0.68 19.30
N PHE A 89 6.10 -1.27 18.50
CA PHE A 89 4.77 -1.75 18.91
C PHE A 89 4.80 -2.63 20.17
N SER A 90 5.81 -3.48 20.32
CA SER A 90 5.97 -4.32 21.50
C SER A 90 6.02 -3.52 22.82
N SER A 91 6.54 -2.30 22.76
CA SER A 91 6.70 -1.41 23.91
C SER A 91 5.56 -0.39 24.04
N ASN A 92 5.16 0.23 22.93
CA ASN A 92 4.23 1.38 22.95
C ASN A 92 2.79 1.04 22.55
N ARG A 93 2.57 -0.12 21.91
CA ARG A 93 1.26 -0.59 21.42
C ARG A 93 0.59 0.35 20.42
N LEU A 94 1.36 1.26 19.79
CA LEU A 94 0.82 2.20 18.82
C LEU A 94 0.51 1.51 17.48
N VAL A 95 -0.61 1.91 16.90
CA VAL A 95 -1.06 1.51 15.56
C VAL A 95 -1.46 2.73 14.76
N TYR A 96 -1.35 2.62 13.44
CA TYR A 96 -1.74 3.66 12.50
C TYR A 96 -2.77 3.11 11.53
N LEU A 97 -3.86 3.83 11.36
CA LEU A 97 -4.98 3.49 10.48
C LEU A 97 -5.08 4.53 9.38
N ALA A 98 -5.04 4.11 8.12
CA ALA A 98 -5.42 4.95 7.00
C ALA A 98 -6.87 4.68 6.59
N LEU A 99 -7.66 5.73 6.41
CA LEU A 99 -9.09 5.62 6.12
C LEU A 99 -9.63 6.81 5.33
N ALA A 100 -10.83 6.64 4.75
CA ALA A 100 -11.60 7.74 4.16
C ALA A 100 -12.26 8.56 5.27
N ASP A 101 -11.92 9.84 5.35
CA ASP A 101 -12.37 10.78 6.38
C ASP A 101 -13.18 11.90 5.76
N GLY A 102 -14.26 12.31 6.43
CA GLY A 102 -15.12 13.43 6.05
C GLY A 102 -16.40 13.02 5.32
N PRO A 103 -17.26 13.98 5.01
CA PRO A 103 -18.53 13.75 4.32
C PRO A 103 -18.33 13.53 2.80
N ALA A 104 -19.40 13.16 2.10
CA ALA A 104 -19.41 12.87 0.68
C ALA A 104 -18.79 14.00 -0.17
N GLU A 105 -19.17 15.22 0.12
CA GLU A 105 -18.76 16.43 -0.61
C GLU A 105 -17.34 16.92 -0.27
N ALA A 106 -16.71 16.36 0.79
CA ALA A 106 -15.40 16.78 1.25
C ALA A 106 -14.63 15.63 1.93
N ASN A 107 -14.52 14.49 1.26
CA ASN A 107 -13.79 13.34 1.76
C ASN A 107 -12.30 13.39 1.38
N ALA A 108 -11.45 12.72 2.16
CA ALA A 108 -10.02 12.60 1.90
C ALA A 108 -9.43 11.39 2.64
N THR A 109 -8.25 10.93 2.24
CA THR A 109 -7.48 9.97 3.03
C THR A 109 -6.96 10.65 4.29
N ALA A 110 -7.11 10.00 5.45
CA ALA A 110 -6.57 10.47 6.72
C ALA A 110 -5.84 9.35 7.45
N ILE A 111 -4.93 9.74 8.35
CA ILE A 111 -4.21 8.82 9.23
C ILE A 111 -4.63 9.10 10.67
N TYR A 112 -5.02 8.04 11.36
CA TYR A 112 -5.27 8.03 12.79
C TYR A 112 -4.21 7.19 13.50
N GLN A 113 -3.70 7.68 14.60
CA GLN A 113 -2.86 6.96 15.55
C GLN A 113 -3.70 6.57 16.76
N ALA A 114 -3.46 5.38 17.31
CA ALA A 114 -4.13 4.93 18.52
C ALA A 114 -3.25 3.94 19.29
N VAL A 115 -3.57 3.69 20.56
CA VAL A 115 -3.01 2.59 21.36
C VAL A 115 -3.93 1.38 21.25
N LEU A 116 -3.40 0.25 20.78
CA LEU A 116 -4.12 -1.01 20.66
C LEU A 116 -4.10 -1.75 22.02
N GLY A 117 -5.21 -1.71 22.72
CA GLY A 117 -5.45 -2.48 23.94
C GLY A 117 -6.05 -3.86 23.67
N THR A 118 -6.41 -4.59 24.75
CA THR A 118 -7.03 -5.91 24.65
C THR A 118 -8.43 -5.87 24.06
N ASP A 119 -9.19 -4.81 24.38
CA ASP A 119 -10.62 -4.71 24.02
C ASP A 119 -10.87 -3.74 22.87
N GLY A 120 -9.89 -2.96 22.47
CA GLY A 120 -10.05 -1.98 21.41
C GLY A 120 -8.95 -0.90 21.40
N LEU A 121 -9.24 0.17 20.68
CA LEU A 121 -8.37 1.32 20.52
C LEU A 121 -8.64 2.37 21.63
N THR A 122 -7.58 2.97 22.12
CA THR A 122 -7.61 4.10 23.05
C THR A 122 -6.67 5.21 22.56
N ALA A 123 -6.72 6.41 23.15
CA ALA A 123 -5.91 7.57 22.78
C ALA A 123 -5.93 7.89 21.29
N LEU A 124 -7.10 7.72 20.65
CA LEU A 124 -7.30 7.93 19.23
C LEU A 124 -7.04 9.39 18.84
N THR A 125 -6.15 9.62 17.90
CA THR A 125 -5.78 10.96 17.41
C THR A 125 -5.67 10.94 15.89
N LYS A 126 -6.33 11.89 15.20
CA LYS A 126 -6.09 12.15 13.78
C LYS A 126 -4.78 12.94 13.65
N ILE A 127 -3.75 12.31 13.10
CA ILE A 127 -2.42 12.94 12.96
C ILE A 127 -2.21 13.59 11.59
N PHE A 128 -2.96 13.15 10.55
CA PHE A 128 -2.83 13.69 9.21
C PHE A 128 -4.14 13.57 8.42
N ARG A 129 -4.36 14.50 7.50
CA ARG A 129 -5.44 14.43 6.51
C ARG A 129 -4.97 15.06 5.20
N VAL A 130 -5.14 14.34 4.11
CA VAL A 130 -4.78 14.78 2.75
C VAL A 130 -5.54 16.04 2.35
N SER A 131 -4.85 16.96 1.71
CA SER A 131 -5.40 18.22 1.18
C SER A 131 -5.06 18.37 -0.31
N PRO A 132 -5.98 18.91 -1.12
CA PRO A 132 -7.36 19.24 -0.81
C PRO A 132 -8.22 17.98 -0.62
N SER A 133 -9.41 18.17 -0.03
CA SER A 133 -10.47 17.16 -0.04
C SER A 133 -11.12 17.07 -1.42
N LYS A 134 -11.85 15.96 -1.66
CA LYS A 134 -12.56 15.68 -2.91
C LYS A 134 -14.00 15.23 -2.64
N ASP A 135 -14.84 15.28 -3.64
CA ASP A 135 -16.23 14.79 -3.60
C ASP A 135 -16.38 13.40 -4.25
N MET A 136 -15.37 12.94 -5.01
CA MET A 136 -15.37 11.62 -5.64
C MET A 136 -14.92 10.53 -4.66
N PRO A 137 -15.72 9.46 -4.38
CA PRO A 137 -15.35 8.39 -3.45
C PRO A 137 -14.48 7.29 -4.11
N ALA A 138 -13.45 7.69 -4.83
CA ALA A 138 -12.54 6.78 -5.54
C ALA A 138 -11.09 7.24 -5.49
N HIS A 139 -10.16 6.33 -5.79
CA HIS A 139 -8.71 6.53 -5.85
C HIS A 139 -8.14 7.23 -4.62
N TYR A 140 -8.32 6.63 -3.46
CA TYR A 140 -7.79 7.15 -2.19
C TYR A 140 -6.31 6.84 -1.96
N GLY A 141 -5.80 5.72 -2.50
CA GLY A 141 -4.54 5.14 -2.07
C GLY A 141 -4.67 4.56 -0.66
N GLY A 142 -3.98 5.15 0.32
CA GLY A 142 -4.14 4.84 1.73
C GLY A 142 -3.20 3.76 2.25
N LYS A 143 -2.22 3.27 1.47
CA LYS A 143 -1.23 2.31 1.96
C LYS A 143 -0.16 3.01 2.79
N LEU A 144 0.20 2.37 3.90
CA LEU A 144 1.15 2.85 4.88
C LEU A 144 2.40 1.97 4.93
N ALA A 145 3.57 2.56 5.11
CA ALA A 145 4.80 1.82 5.40
C ALA A 145 5.79 2.68 6.19
N PHE A 146 6.43 2.11 7.21
CA PHE A 146 7.50 2.78 7.93
C PHE A 146 8.83 2.69 7.18
N LEU A 147 9.59 3.78 7.21
CA LEU A 147 11.00 3.79 6.86
C LEU A 147 11.87 3.50 8.08
N ALA A 148 13.12 3.12 7.84
CA ALA A 148 14.06 2.77 8.92
C ALA A 148 14.37 3.94 9.88
N ASP A 149 14.12 5.19 9.46
CA ASP A 149 14.29 6.38 10.29
C ASP A 149 13.05 6.72 11.15
N GLY A 150 12.04 5.82 11.17
CA GLY A 150 10.81 5.99 11.92
C GLY A 150 9.78 6.92 11.27
N THR A 151 10.04 7.44 10.07
CA THR A 151 9.03 8.20 9.32
C THR A 151 8.05 7.28 8.59
N LEU A 152 6.83 7.75 8.37
CA LEU A 152 5.73 7.01 7.77
C LEU A 152 5.49 7.48 6.34
N LEU A 153 5.38 6.56 5.40
CA LEU A 153 4.90 6.80 4.05
C LEU A 153 3.39 6.58 3.98
N LEU A 154 2.70 7.44 3.24
CA LEU A 154 1.30 7.30 2.87
C LEU A 154 1.17 7.42 1.35
N THR A 155 0.49 6.47 0.71
CA THR A 155 0.11 6.62 -0.69
C THR A 155 -1.21 7.36 -0.82
N THR A 156 -1.34 8.20 -1.84
CA THR A 156 -2.58 8.86 -2.21
C THR A 156 -2.89 8.64 -3.68
N GLY A 157 -4.16 8.43 -4.01
CA GLY A 157 -4.61 8.38 -5.40
C GLY A 157 -4.93 9.77 -5.95
N ASP A 158 -5.14 9.83 -7.27
CA ASP A 158 -5.46 11.05 -8.00
C ASP A 158 -6.92 11.52 -7.82
N GLY A 159 -7.71 10.79 -7.01
CA GLY A 159 -9.13 11.11 -6.77
C GLY A 159 -10.05 10.82 -7.96
N PHE A 160 -9.60 10.09 -8.98
CA PHE A 160 -10.30 9.65 -10.18
C PHE A 160 -10.56 10.80 -11.20
N GLU A 161 -11.31 11.82 -10.83
CA GLU A 161 -11.61 12.98 -11.70
C GLU A 161 -10.56 14.09 -11.61
N TYR A 162 -9.66 14.02 -10.61
CA TYR A 162 -8.63 15.02 -10.36
C TYR A 162 -7.25 14.60 -10.88
N ARG A 163 -7.19 13.75 -11.90
CA ARG A 163 -5.97 13.11 -12.40
C ARG A 163 -4.82 14.07 -12.69
N GLU A 164 -5.12 15.30 -13.13
CA GLU A 164 -4.11 16.33 -13.44
C GLU A 164 -3.36 16.78 -12.16
N ALA A 165 -4.00 16.70 -11.00
CA ALA A 165 -3.37 16.99 -9.72
C ALA A 165 -2.21 16.03 -9.40
N ALA A 166 -2.14 14.85 -10.03
CA ALA A 166 -1.02 13.93 -9.86
C ALA A 166 0.31 14.53 -10.35
N GLN A 167 0.28 15.39 -11.36
CA GLN A 167 1.45 16.10 -11.88
C GLN A 167 1.77 17.41 -11.15
N ASP A 168 0.85 17.95 -10.35
CA ASP A 168 1.10 19.15 -9.56
C ASP A 168 1.82 18.77 -8.24
N PRO A 169 3.08 19.17 -8.03
CA PRO A 169 3.80 18.89 -6.81
C PRO A 169 3.25 19.62 -5.56
N PHE A 170 2.39 20.63 -5.72
CA PHE A 170 1.72 21.33 -4.62
C PHE A 170 0.43 20.60 -4.16
N SER A 171 -0.08 19.67 -4.94
CA SER A 171 -1.21 18.83 -4.55
C SER A 171 -0.74 17.58 -3.81
N GLN A 172 -1.50 17.13 -2.82
CA GLN A 172 -1.26 15.85 -2.16
C GLN A 172 -2.01 14.67 -2.82
N MET A 173 -2.70 14.89 -3.95
CA MET A 173 -3.35 13.84 -4.73
C MET A 173 -2.39 13.20 -5.74
N GLY A 174 -2.44 11.86 -5.86
CA GLY A 174 -1.56 11.10 -6.77
C GLY A 174 -0.08 11.13 -6.34
N LYS A 175 0.18 10.87 -5.07
CA LYS A 175 1.50 11.02 -4.43
C LYS A 175 1.88 9.81 -3.58
N VAL A 176 3.16 9.71 -3.29
CA VAL A 176 3.64 9.15 -2.03
C VAL A 176 3.99 10.34 -1.13
N LEU A 177 3.38 10.41 0.03
CA LEU A 177 3.65 11.40 1.06
C LEU A 177 4.53 10.79 2.14
N ARG A 178 5.40 11.60 2.77
CA ARG A 178 6.22 11.18 3.91
C ARG A 178 6.04 12.15 5.06
N LEU A 179 5.74 11.59 6.23
CA LEU A 179 5.47 12.34 7.45
C LEU A 179 6.12 11.67 8.68
N LYS A 180 6.30 12.44 9.74
CA LYS A 180 6.63 11.92 11.04
C LYS A 180 5.40 11.38 11.75
N THR A 181 5.60 10.63 12.81
CA THR A 181 4.51 10.05 13.62
C THR A 181 3.66 11.08 14.38
N ASP A 182 4.14 12.32 14.50
CA ASP A 182 3.38 13.46 15.00
C ASP A 182 2.55 14.18 13.92
N GLY A 183 2.58 13.70 12.69
CA GLY A 183 1.88 14.27 11.54
C GLY A 183 2.63 15.40 10.82
N SER A 184 3.79 15.84 11.29
CA SER A 184 4.58 16.90 10.65
C SER A 184 5.43 16.40 9.48
N ALA A 185 5.73 17.30 8.51
CA ALA A 185 6.61 16.97 7.40
C ALA A 185 8.09 16.89 7.87
N PRO A 186 8.85 15.85 7.45
CA PRO A 186 10.29 15.81 7.67
C PRO A 186 11.04 16.91 6.93
N ALA A 187 12.02 17.54 7.60
CA ALA A 187 12.81 18.62 7.01
C ALA A 187 13.72 18.20 5.86
N ASN A 188 13.91 16.90 5.65
CA ASN A 188 14.69 16.30 4.56
C ASN A 188 13.81 15.68 3.47
N ASN A 189 12.53 16.05 3.38
CA ASN A 189 11.70 15.72 2.22
C ASN A 189 12.16 16.50 0.97
N PRO A 190 11.90 15.96 -0.23
CA PRO A 190 12.32 16.60 -1.48
C PRO A 190 11.87 18.06 -1.64
N PHE A 191 10.69 18.39 -1.14
CA PHE A 191 10.07 19.72 -1.24
C PHE A 191 9.88 20.39 0.12
N ALA A 192 10.76 20.08 1.09
CA ALA A 192 10.60 20.51 2.48
C ALA A 192 10.56 22.03 2.68
N ASP A 193 11.15 22.81 1.76
CA ASP A 193 11.13 24.28 1.76
C ASP A 193 9.78 24.87 1.29
N GLY A 194 8.89 24.07 0.71
CA GLY A 194 7.59 24.48 0.20
C GLY A 194 7.63 25.38 -1.04
N GLN A 195 8.81 25.61 -1.66
CA GLN A 195 8.93 26.53 -2.80
C GLN A 195 8.57 25.86 -4.13
N ASN A 196 8.86 24.57 -4.27
CA ASN A 196 8.67 23.83 -5.51
C ASN A 196 7.69 22.66 -5.38
N GLY A 197 6.98 22.57 -4.27
CA GLY A 197 5.99 21.53 -3.99
C GLY A 197 5.56 21.52 -2.53
N ASP A 198 4.58 20.70 -2.21
CA ASP A 198 4.09 20.50 -0.86
C ASP A 198 5.15 19.76 -0.01
N PRO A 199 5.45 20.23 1.22
CA PRO A 199 6.50 19.67 2.07
C PRO A 199 6.34 18.18 2.41
N TYR A 200 5.16 17.61 2.29
CA TYR A 200 4.91 16.18 2.54
C TYR A 200 5.24 15.31 1.33
N VAL A 201 5.29 15.86 0.12
CA VAL A 201 5.46 15.08 -1.11
C VAL A 201 6.83 14.42 -1.16
N TYR A 202 6.83 13.09 -1.30
CA TYR A 202 8.02 12.25 -1.46
C TYR A 202 8.23 11.84 -2.93
N SER A 203 7.14 11.47 -3.63
CA SER A 203 7.10 11.26 -5.10
C SER A 203 5.72 11.62 -5.64
N TYR A 204 5.61 11.83 -6.94
CA TYR A 204 4.38 12.28 -7.58
C TYR A 204 4.14 11.62 -8.94
N GLY A 205 2.99 11.89 -9.55
CA GLY A 205 2.62 11.28 -10.83
C GLY A 205 2.07 9.86 -10.69
N HIS A 206 1.33 9.59 -9.60
CA HIS A 206 0.67 8.30 -9.32
C HIS A 206 -0.83 8.39 -9.60
N ARG A 207 -1.42 7.28 -10.06
CA ARG A 207 -2.86 7.20 -10.32
C ARG A 207 -3.64 6.66 -9.13
N SER A 208 -3.48 5.39 -8.84
CA SER A 208 -4.26 4.68 -7.81
C SER A 208 -3.40 3.60 -7.15
N PRO A 209 -2.47 3.99 -6.27
CA PRO A 209 -1.62 3.06 -5.55
C PRO A 209 -2.44 2.11 -4.66
N GLN A 210 -2.15 0.81 -4.75
CA GLN A 210 -2.84 -0.24 -3.99
C GLN A 210 -1.88 -1.11 -3.17
N GLY A 211 -0.57 -0.99 -3.39
CA GLY A 211 0.44 -1.70 -2.63
C GLY A 211 1.67 -0.83 -2.39
N LEU A 212 2.21 -0.93 -1.18
CA LEU A 212 3.43 -0.24 -0.76
C LEU A 212 4.22 -1.18 0.15
N ALA A 213 5.50 -1.38 -0.12
CA ALA A 213 6.37 -2.18 0.72
C ALA A 213 7.78 -1.59 0.74
N VAL A 214 8.42 -1.67 1.91
CA VAL A 214 9.82 -1.26 2.12
C VAL A 214 10.66 -2.50 2.38
N SER A 215 11.72 -2.70 1.58
CA SER A 215 12.65 -3.82 1.78
C SER A 215 13.58 -3.55 2.96
N THR A 216 14.25 -4.61 3.46
CA THR A 216 15.30 -4.50 4.49
C THR A 216 16.50 -3.66 4.04
N THR A 217 16.69 -3.48 2.73
CA THR A 217 17.73 -2.61 2.16
C THR A 217 17.24 -1.17 1.95
N GLY A 218 16.01 -0.84 2.39
CA GLY A 218 15.40 0.49 2.26
C GLY A 218 14.84 0.82 0.88
N GLN A 219 14.71 -0.16 -0.02
CA GLN A 219 14.03 0.05 -1.29
C GLN A 219 12.52 0.13 -1.08
N ILE A 220 11.91 1.15 -1.66
CA ILE A 220 10.47 1.40 -1.57
C ILE A 220 9.83 0.92 -2.87
N TRP A 221 8.95 -0.08 -2.77
CA TRP A 221 8.20 -0.65 -3.88
C TRP A 221 6.74 -0.25 -3.79
N LEU A 222 6.17 0.14 -4.92
CA LEU A 222 4.78 0.53 -5.04
C LEU A 222 4.20 -0.10 -6.29
N HIS A 223 2.98 -0.65 -6.20
CA HIS A 223 2.20 -0.92 -7.38
C HIS A 223 0.92 -0.09 -7.39
N GLU A 224 0.46 0.20 -8.58
CA GLU A 224 -0.73 1.01 -8.79
C GLU A 224 -1.58 0.50 -9.96
N HIS A 225 -2.88 0.79 -9.90
CA HIS A 225 -3.79 0.48 -10.98
C HIS A 225 -3.69 1.53 -12.09
N GLY A 226 -3.46 1.06 -13.30
CA GLY A 226 -3.80 1.80 -14.50
C GLY A 226 -5.32 1.89 -14.71
N PRO A 227 -5.78 2.58 -15.76
CA PRO A 227 -7.21 2.57 -16.08
C PRO A 227 -7.61 1.24 -16.75
N GLN A 228 -7.72 1.18 -18.04
CA GLN A 228 -7.93 -0.07 -18.76
C GLN A 228 -6.59 -0.60 -19.26
N GLY A 229 -5.92 -1.44 -18.48
CA GLY A 229 -4.51 -1.82 -18.62
C GLY A 229 -3.54 -0.77 -18.07
N GLY A 230 -2.26 -1.09 -18.06
CA GLY A 230 -1.20 -0.21 -17.57
C GLY A 230 -1.12 -0.12 -16.06
N ASP A 231 -1.45 -1.20 -15.34
CA ASP A 231 -1.04 -1.35 -13.93
C ASP A 231 0.48 -1.38 -13.87
N GLU A 232 1.07 -0.78 -12.86
CA GLU A 232 2.52 -0.59 -12.77
C GLU A 232 3.11 -1.10 -11.47
N LEU A 233 4.35 -1.58 -11.54
CA LEU A 233 5.22 -1.79 -10.38
C LEU A 233 6.37 -0.79 -10.46
N ASN A 234 6.48 0.05 -9.46
CA ASN A 234 7.39 1.17 -9.37
C ASN A 234 8.41 1.00 -8.24
N LEU A 235 9.68 1.35 -8.50
CA LEU A 235 10.71 1.53 -7.48
C LEU A 235 10.77 3.02 -7.13
N ILE A 236 10.27 3.38 -5.95
CA ILE A 236 10.07 4.77 -5.55
C ILE A 236 11.38 5.43 -5.12
N ARG A 237 11.63 6.63 -5.66
CA ARG A 237 12.74 7.52 -5.34
C ARG A 237 12.22 8.89 -4.90
N PRO A 238 12.89 9.55 -3.95
CA PRO A 238 12.47 10.88 -3.49
C PRO A 238 12.55 11.91 -4.62
N GLY A 239 11.52 12.72 -4.77
CA GLY A 239 11.42 13.80 -5.76
C GLY A 239 11.07 13.36 -7.18
N ASN A 240 10.97 12.04 -7.46
CA ASN A 240 10.73 11.55 -8.81
C ASN A 240 9.25 11.66 -9.22
N ASN A 241 9.06 11.93 -10.54
CA ASN A 241 7.77 11.88 -11.22
C ASN A 241 7.58 10.51 -11.89
N TYR A 242 6.44 9.84 -11.64
CA TYR A 242 6.09 8.53 -12.18
C TYR A 242 5.10 8.57 -13.36
N GLY A 243 4.77 9.78 -13.80
CA GLY A 243 4.24 10.06 -15.13
C GLY A 243 2.74 10.18 -15.26
N TRP A 244 1.92 9.57 -14.41
CA TRP A 244 0.47 9.69 -14.53
C TRP A 244 -0.01 11.15 -14.39
N PRO A 245 -0.91 11.68 -15.26
CA PRO A 245 -1.45 11.09 -16.50
C PRO A 245 -0.65 11.48 -17.77
N ALA A 246 0.49 12.18 -17.63
CA ALA A 246 1.31 12.66 -18.75
C ALA A 246 1.88 11.50 -19.60
N THR A 247 2.18 10.36 -18.95
CA THR A 247 2.49 9.09 -19.60
C THR A 247 1.59 7.98 -19.06
N SER A 248 1.25 6.97 -19.91
CA SER A 248 0.42 5.83 -19.50
C SER A 248 0.57 4.67 -20.47
N PHE A 249 0.51 3.43 -19.94
CA PHE A 249 0.46 2.19 -20.72
C PHE A 249 -0.97 1.67 -20.91
N GLY A 250 -1.97 2.37 -20.35
CA GLY A 250 -3.39 2.03 -20.45
C GLY A 250 -4.17 3.03 -21.30
N ILE A 251 -5.45 2.70 -21.48
CA ILE A 251 -6.42 3.56 -22.18
C ILE A 251 -7.57 3.91 -21.24
N ASN A 252 -8.30 4.97 -21.55
CA ASN A 252 -9.45 5.38 -20.75
C ASN A 252 -10.59 4.33 -20.86
N TYR A 253 -11.46 4.27 -19.87
CA TYR A 253 -12.62 3.37 -19.87
C TYR A 253 -13.58 3.60 -21.04
N SER A 254 -13.56 4.80 -21.64
CA SER A 254 -14.27 5.12 -22.89
C SER A 254 -13.62 4.53 -24.14
N GLY A 255 -12.43 3.90 -24.03
CA GLY A 255 -11.60 3.46 -25.15
C GLY A 255 -10.71 4.56 -25.77
N ALA A 256 -10.85 5.82 -25.34
CA ALA A 256 -9.99 6.90 -25.79
C ALA A 256 -8.59 6.77 -25.16
N ARG A 257 -7.55 7.26 -25.86
CA ARG A 257 -6.21 7.38 -25.29
C ARG A 257 -6.20 8.44 -24.19
N ILE A 258 -5.48 8.19 -23.10
CA ILE A 258 -5.20 9.19 -22.06
C ILE A 258 -4.14 10.13 -22.57
N THR A 259 -3.06 9.57 -23.07
CA THR A 259 -1.91 10.26 -23.66
C THR A 259 -1.33 9.38 -24.78
N PRO A 260 -0.68 9.97 -25.80
CA PRO A 260 0.07 9.18 -26.78
C PRO A 260 1.43 8.69 -26.25
N LEU A 261 1.87 9.17 -25.07
CA LEU A 261 3.20 8.95 -24.53
C LEU A 261 3.22 7.81 -23.50
N THR A 262 4.18 6.90 -23.61
CA THR A 262 4.52 5.89 -22.61
C THR A 262 5.80 6.23 -21.84
N SER A 263 6.52 7.27 -22.28
CA SER A 263 7.72 7.81 -21.62
C SER A 263 7.92 9.26 -22.01
N ALA A 264 8.55 10.05 -21.13
CA ALA A 264 8.97 11.42 -21.40
C ALA A 264 10.20 11.78 -20.58
N GLU A 265 10.89 12.86 -20.95
CA GLU A 265 12.01 13.40 -20.17
C GLU A 265 11.55 13.80 -18.76
N GLY A 266 12.34 13.50 -17.74
CA GLY A 266 12.01 13.79 -16.33
C GLY A 266 11.01 12.83 -15.70
N ILE A 267 10.49 11.84 -16.45
CA ILE A 267 9.58 10.81 -15.93
C ILE A 267 10.33 9.50 -15.69
N THR A 268 10.19 8.96 -14.50
CA THR A 268 10.74 7.66 -14.10
C THR A 268 9.84 6.54 -14.63
N PRO A 269 10.35 5.64 -15.49
CA PRO A 269 9.56 4.51 -15.98
C PRO A 269 9.29 3.49 -14.88
N PRO A 270 8.18 2.73 -14.96
CA PRO A 270 7.94 1.59 -14.08
C PRO A 270 8.98 0.49 -14.31
N VAL A 271 9.22 -0.32 -13.27
CA VAL A 271 10.06 -1.54 -13.37
C VAL A 271 9.38 -2.56 -14.27
N THR A 272 8.06 -2.67 -14.18
CA THR A 272 7.21 -3.46 -15.07
C THR A 272 5.79 -2.91 -15.08
N TYR A 273 5.04 -3.25 -16.13
CA TYR A 273 3.62 -2.90 -16.25
C TYR A 273 2.83 -4.07 -16.85
N TRP A 274 1.51 -4.07 -16.66
CA TRP A 274 0.60 -5.10 -17.14
C TRP A 274 -0.50 -4.52 -18.03
N THR A 275 -0.59 -5.05 -19.23
CA THR A 275 -1.71 -4.82 -20.16
C THR A 275 -2.07 -6.16 -20.81
N PRO A 276 -3.26 -6.70 -20.52
CA PRO A 276 -4.38 -6.12 -19.76
C PRO A 276 -4.06 -5.94 -18.27
N SER A 277 -4.90 -5.16 -17.58
CA SER A 277 -4.81 -4.96 -16.12
C SER A 277 -4.96 -6.28 -15.36
N ILE A 278 -4.16 -6.46 -14.32
CA ILE A 278 -4.22 -7.58 -13.37
C ILE A 278 -4.84 -7.17 -12.03
N ALA A 279 -5.10 -5.87 -11.85
CA ALA A 279 -5.66 -5.25 -10.64
C ALA A 279 -4.97 -5.72 -9.35
N PRO A 280 -3.64 -5.52 -9.18
CA PRO A 280 -2.92 -5.97 -8.00
C PRO A 280 -3.41 -5.24 -6.76
N SER A 281 -3.63 -5.97 -5.64
CA SER A 281 -4.33 -5.41 -4.47
C SER A 281 -3.45 -5.16 -3.25
N HIS A 282 -2.32 -5.87 -3.12
CA HIS A 282 -1.39 -5.70 -2.00
C HIS A 282 0.03 -6.08 -2.45
N LEU A 283 1.03 -5.57 -1.75
CA LEU A 283 2.45 -5.83 -2.04
C LEU A 283 3.16 -6.33 -0.79
N LEU A 284 3.78 -7.49 -0.88
CA LEU A 284 4.62 -8.06 0.17
C LEU A 284 5.98 -8.42 -0.41
N ILE A 285 7.05 -8.03 0.29
CA ILE A 285 8.41 -8.48 0.00
C ILE A 285 8.68 -9.70 0.89
N TYR A 286 8.64 -10.89 0.28
CA TYR A 286 8.90 -12.13 1.01
C TYR A 286 10.39 -12.31 1.30
N GLN A 287 10.72 -12.64 2.55
CA GLN A 287 12.08 -12.84 3.03
C GLN A 287 12.29 -14.22 3.68
N GLY A 288 11.30 -15.09 3.59
CA GLY A 288 11.38 -16.45 4.10
C GLY A 288 12.17 -17.39 3.18
N ALA A 289 12.34 -18.63 3.63
CA ALA A 289 13.05 -19.69 2.90
C ALA A 289 12.14 -20.75 2.28
N LEU A 290 10.82 -20.50 2.22
CA LEU A 290 9.84 -21.50 1.74
C LEU A 290 9.61 -21.43 0.22
N PHE A 291 10.03 -20.34 -0.47
CA PHE A 291 9.91 -20.13 -1.90
C PHE A 291 11.27 -19.83 -2.52
#